data_bf484b4a1fd214265a2bb198dede41c6
#
_entry.id   bf484b4a1fd214265a2bb198dede41c6
#
_cell.length_a   1.000
_cell.length_b   1.000
_cell.length_c   1.000
_cell.angle_alpha   90.00
_cell.angle_beta   90.00
_cell.angle_gamma   90.00
#
_symmetry.space_group_name_H-M   'P 1'
#
loop_
_entity.id
_entity.type
_entity.pdbx_description
1 polymer ?
#
loop_
_entity_poly.entity_id
_entity_poly.type
_entity_poly.pdbx_seq_one_letter_code
_entity_poly.pdbx_strand_id
1 'polypeptide(L)'
;MILIRCANPQDAVGISAGLAHSGKKVFVCGPACFYVARSLEQVKVDLAYSQNNVKILGVSGGVAYGALGATHHSLHDIAVLRTFPGMNIVLPCDARQTKKLVEFLIDYPEPVYVRVGRAAVPDVYENDDFDFAIGKANRLLDGTDLTIIGTGETVYHAHQAALELRKYGISVRVLDMSFIKPCDEEAVLKAASETGRIITVEEHSQYGGLGAMVTEIISENPVPVKILGIPDENVVHGSSSEIFAHYGLDAPGIVKTTLDFLK
;
A
#
# COMPACT_ATOMS: atom_id res chain seq x y z
N MET A 1 -11.19 -16.51 -16.99
CA MET A 1 -10.66 -16.11 -15.66
C MET A 1 -10.79 -17.30 -14.72
N ILE A 2 -9.76 -17.57 -13.92
CA ILE A 2 -9.73 -18.63 -12.91
C ILE A 2 -9.39 -17.99 -11.57
N LEU A 3 -10.16 -18.29 -10.52
CA LEU A 3 -9.88 -17.89 -9.15
C LEU A 3 -9.45 -19.13 -8.36
N ILE A 4 -8.26 -19.06 -7.75
CA ILE A 4 -7.68 -20.12 -6.93
C ILE A 4 -7.71 -19.69 -5.47
N ARG A 5 -8.19 -20.59 -4.61
CA ARG A 5 -8.08 -20.49 -3.16
C ARG A 5 -7.60 -21.83 -2.63
N CYS A 6 -6.41 -21.88 -2.08
CA CYS A 6 -5.81 -23.10 -1.55
C CYS A 6 -5.22 -22.84 -0.16
N ALA A 7 -5.26 -23.88 0.68
CA ALA A 7 -4.70 -23.81 2.03
C ALA A 7 -3.16 -23.82 2.04
N ASN A 8 -2.51 -24.33 0.98
CA ASN A 8 -1.05 -24.28 0.80
C ASN A 8 -0.68 -23.15 -0.18
N PRO A 9 -0.08 -22.05 0.28
CA PRO A 9 0.29 -20.95 -0.58
C PRO A 9 1.28 -21.32 -1.70
N GLN A 10 2.24 -22.19 -1.43
CA GLN A 10 3.26 -22.62 -2.42
C GLN A 10 2.60 -23.35 -3.58
N ASP A 11 1.75 -24.35 -3.29
CA ASP A 11 1.01 -25.10 -4.33
C ASP A 11 0.09 -24.16 -5.11
N ALA A 12 -0.59 -23.24 -4.40
CA ALA A 12 -1.50 -22.29 -5.05
C ALA A 12 -0.75 -21.39 -6.05
N VAL A 13 0.43 -20.90 -5.71
CA VAL A 13 1.25 -20.06 -6.62
C VAL A 13 1.76 -20.88 -7.80
N GLY A 14 2.32 -22.08 -7.55
CA GLY A 14 2.81 -22.97 -8.62
C GLY A 14 1.72 -23.41 -9.61
N ILE A 15 0.55 -23.81 -9.10
CA ILE A 15 -0.62 -24.14 -9.95
C ILE A 15 -1.06 -22.91 -10.76
N SER A 16 -1.09 -21.73 -10.12
CA SER A 16 -1.46 -20.48 -10.78
C SER A 16 -0.51 -20.14 -11.92
N ALA A 17 0.80 -20.32 -11.70
CA ALA A 17 1.82 -20.10 -12.73
C ALA A 17 1.63 -21.01 -13.94
N GLY A 18 1.41 -22.32 -13.71
CA GLY A 18 1.15 -23.28 -14.79
C GLY A 18 -0.12 -22.96 -15.58
N LEU A 19 -1.19 -22.55 -14.93
CA LEU A 19 -2.42 -22.12 -15.59
C LEU A 19 -2.23 -20.81 -16.37
N ALA A 20 -1.50 -19.84 -15.82
CA ALA A 20 -1.19 -18.60 -16.51
C ALA A 20 -0.32 -18.86 -17.76
N HIS A 21 0.68 -19.74 -17.64
CA HIS A 21 1.52 -20.16 -18.76
C HIS A 21 0.71 -20.82 -19.88
N SER A 22 -0.39 -21.49 -19.55
CA SER A 22 -1.35 -22.06 -20.53
C SER A 22 -2.32 -21.02 -21.12
N GLY A 23 -2.11 -19.73 -20.88
CA GLY A 23 -2.91 -18.62 -21.41
C GLY A 23 -4.18 -18.27 -20.62
N LYS A 24 -4.30 -18.73 -19.36
CA LYS A 24 -5.43 -18.39 -18.50
C LYS A 24 -5.16 -17.08 -17.74
N LYS A 25 -6.19 -16.26 -17.52
CA LYS A 25 -6.17 -15.13 -16.59
C LYS A 25 -6.42 -15.69 -15.17
N VAL A 26 -5.41 -15.61 -14.30
CA VAL A 26 -5.44 -16.30 -13.01
C VAL A 26 -5.38 -15.29 -11.86
N PHE A 27 -6.31 -15.42 -10.93
CA PHE A 27 -6.32 -14.76 -9.64
C PHE A 27 -6.14 -15.81 -8.55
N VAL A 28 -5.18 -15.59 -7.64
CA VAL A 28 -4.96 -16.43 -6.47
C VAL A 28 -5.17 -15.61 -5.22
N CYS A 29 -5.97 -16.11 -4.28
CA CYS A 29 -6.41 -15.36 -3.10
C CYS A 29 -6.08 -16.07 -1.81
N GLY A 30 -5.50 -15.36 -0.84
CA GLY A 30 -5.25 -15.86 0.50
C GLY A 30 -4.56 -14.83 1.40
N PRO A 31 -4.24 -15.20 2.66
CA PRO A 31 -3.63 -14.27 3.61
C PRO A 31 -2.29 -13.72 3.10
N ALA A 32 -2.16 -12.40 3.12
CA ALA A 32 -0.97 -11.69 2.61
C ALA A 32 0.33 -12.23 3.22
N CYS A 33 0.38 -12.37 4.54
CA CYS A 33 1.55 -12.85 5.26
C CYS A 33 2.04 -14.23 4.80
N PHE A 34 1.12 -15.13 4.44
CA PHE A 34 1.49 -16.49 4.02
C PHE A 34 1.88 -16.55 2.54
N TYR A 35 1.18 -15.82 1.68
CA TYR A 35 1.49 -15.79 0.26
C TYR A 35 2.83 -15.10 -0.04
N VAL A 36 3.26 -14.16 0.80
CA VAL A 36 4.57 -13.55 0.63
C VAL A 36 5.65 -14.34 1.36
N ALA A 37 5.49 -14.67 2.65
CA ALA A 37 6.57 -15.32 3.40
C ALA A 37 6.81 -16.78 3.00
N ARG A 38 5.73 -17.60 2.86
CA ARG A 38 5.87 -19.04 2.59
C ARG A 38 6.12 -19.36 1.12
N SER A 39 5.54 -18.61 0.19
CA SER A 39 5.70 -18.84 -1.24
C SER A 39 6.62 -17.83 -1.92
N LEU A 40 7.52 -17.23 -1.17
CA LEU A 40 8.39 -16.17 -1.66
C LEU A 40 9.20 -16.57 -2.88
N GLU A 41 9.75 -17.78 -2.85
CA GLU A 41 10.54 -18.33 -3.96
C GLU A 41 9.67 -18.53 -5.21
N GLN A 42 8.48 -19.14 -5.06
CA GLN A 42 7.54 -19.35 -6.16
C GLN A 42 7.05 -18.00 -6.73
N VAL A 43 6.77 -17.01 -5.89
CA VAL A 43 6.40 -15.67 -6.36
C VAL A 43 7.54 -15.04 -7.16
N LYS A 44 8.78 -15.17 -6.67
CA LYS A 44 9.97 -14.64 -7.35
C LYS A 44 10.21 -15.31 -8.69
N VAL A 45 10.23 -16.64 -8.73
CA VAL A 45 10.65 -17.42 -9.90
C VAL A 45 9.48 -17.67 -10.84
N ASP A 46 8.38 -18.22 -10.32
CA ASP A 46 7.28 -18.68 -11.16
C ASP A 46 6.40 -17.53 -11.66
N LEU A 47 6.35 -16.40 -10.94
CA LEU A 47 5.53 -15.26 -11.35
C LEU A 47 6.40 -14.09 -11.86
N ALA A 48 7.23 -13.51 -11.02
CA ALA A 48 7.96 -12.29 -11.38
C ALA A 48 9.01 -12.54 -12.47
N TYR A 49 9.91 -13.50 -12.29
CA TYR A 49 10.96 -13.82 -13.28
C TYR A 49 10.36 -14.38 -14.58
N SER A 50 9.43 -15.32 -14.46
CA SER A 50 8.78 -15.97 -15.61
C SER A 50 7.70 -15.13 -16.28
N GLN A 51 7.38 -13.95 -15.74
CA GLN A 51 6.35 -13.02 -16.24
C GLN A 51 4.99 -13.69 -16.46
N ASN A 52 4.61 -14.62 -15.60
CA ASN A 52 3.31 -15.27 -15.65
C ASN A 52 2.20 -14.35 -15.15
N ASN A 53 1.15 -14.17 -15.95
CA ASN A 53 0.02 -13.29 -15.66
C ASN A 53 -0.85 -13.84 -14.52
N VAL A 54 -0.38 -13.71 -13.29
CA VAL A 54 -1.09 -14.09 -12.06
C VAL A 54 -1.30 -12.85 -11.20
N LYS A 55 -2.53 -12.67 -10.70
CA LYS A 55 -2.87 -11.65 -9.70
C LYS A 55 -2.94 -12.31 -8.33
N ILE A 56 -2.01 -11.96 -7.44
CA ILE A 56 -2.06 -12.40 -6.04
C ILE A 56 -2.93 -11.42 -5.27
N LEU A 57 -4.07 -11.87 -4.77
CA LEU A 57 -4.91 -11.10 -3.86
C LEU A 57 -4.50 -11.43 -2.42
N GLY A 58 -3.57 -10.66 -1.88
CA GLY A 58 -3.11 -10.75 -0.50
C GLY A 58 -4.12 -10.08 0.43
N VAL A 59 -5.04 -10.88 0.98
CA VAL A 59 -6.06 -10.39 1.91
C VAL A 59 -5.50 -10.30 3.33
N SER A 60 -6.08 -9.41 4.13
CA SER A 60 -5.67 -9.17 5.52
C SER A 60 -4.19 -8.77 5.60
N GLY A 61 -3.76 -7.81 4.78
CA GLY A 61 -2.44 -7.21 4.84
C GLY A 61 -2.21 -6.44 6.13
N GLY A 62 -0.98 -6.01 6.36
CA GLY A 62 -0.60 -5.21 7.51
C GLY A 62 -0.95 -5.86 8.84
N VAL A 63 -1.67 -5.13 9.67
CA VAL A 63 -2.14 -5.56 11.00
C VAL A 63 -3.62 -5.98 11.00
N ALA A 64 -4.22 -6.23 9.85
CA ALA A 64 -5.64 -6.56 9.73
C ALA A 64 -6.07 -7.83 10.49
N TYR A 65 -5.15 -8.72 10.82
CA TYR A 65 -5.36 -9.85 11.75
C TYR A 65 -5.14 -9.49 13.22
N GLY A 66 -4.91 -8.25 13.55
CA GLY A 66 -4.76 -7.66 14.89
C GLY A 66 -4.55 -8.62 16.05
N ALA A 67 -5.63 -9.22 16.53
CA ALA A 67 -5.62 -10.13 17.68
C ALA A 67 -4.81 -11.44 17.49
N LEU A 68 -4.52 -11.86 16.25
CA LEU A 68 -3.70 -13.05 15.99
C LEU A 68 -2.20 -12.76 16.10
N GLY A 69 -1.82 -11.50 16.15
CA GLY A 69 -0.45 -11.05 16.43
C GLY A 69 0.54 -11.30 15.30
N ALA A 70 1.82 -11.22 15.62
CA ALA A 70 2.95 -11.20 14.70
C ALA A 70 3.00 -12.37 13.70
N THR A 71 2.46 -13.54 14.05
CA THR A 71 2.43 -14.71 13.16
C THR A 71 1.49 -14.53 11.96
N HIS A 72 0.58 -13.56 12.01
CA HIS A 72 -0.40 -13.27 10.98
C HIS A 72 -0.31 -11.85 10.41
N HIS A 73 0.48 -10.96 11.03
CA HIS A 73 0.74 -9.64 10.49
C HIS A 73 1.58 -9.71 9.22
N SER A 74 1.24 -8.91 8.21
CA SER A 74 1.99 -8.80 6.95
C SER A 74 2.65 -7.43 6.85
N LEU A 75 3.77 -7.27 7.55
CA LEU A 75 4.50 -5.98 7.65
C LEU A 75 5.79 -5.97 6.83
N HIS A 76 5.98 -6.95 5.96
CA HIS A 76 7.20 -7.16 5.16
C HIS A 76 6.92 -7.36 3.67
N ASP A 77 5.66 -7.52 3.31
CA ASP A 77 5.22 -7.91 1.96
C ASP A 77 5.65 -6.88 0.89
N ILE A 78 5.41 -5.60 1.13
CA ILE A 78 5.82 -4.53 0.21
C ILE A 78 7.34 -4.51 0.08
N ALA A 79 8.07 -4.47 1.20
CA ALA A 79 9.53 -4.39 1.22
C ALA A 79 10.19 -5.49 0.39
N VAL A 80 9.73 -6.73 0.57
CA VAL A 80 10.29 -7.88 -0.13
C VAL A 80 9.92 -7.87 -1.61
N LEU A 81 8.64 -7.67 -1.94
CA LEU A 81 8.18 -7.75 -3.33
C LEU A 81 8.68 -6.58 -4.19
N ARG A 82 8.97 -5.41 -3.60
CA ARG A 82 9.60 -4.30 -4.33
C ARG A 82 10.94 -4.70 -4.96
N THR A 83 11.66 -5.63 -4.36
CA THR A 83 12.97 -6.09 -4.88
C THR A 83 12.86 -7.02 -6.09
N PHE A 84 11.69 -7.54 -6.43
CA PHE A 84 11.53 -8.48 -7.55
C PHE A 84 11.28 -7.73 -8.87
N PRO A 85 12.21 -7.78 -9.84
CA PRO A 85 11.96 -7.23 -11.18
C PRO A 85 10.68 -7.84 -11.78
N GLY A 86 9.87 -7.02 -12.44
CA GLY A 86 8.64 -7.48 -13.11
C GLY A 86 7.44 -7.76 -12.22
N MET A 87 7.54 -7.62 -10.87
CA MET A 87 6.40 -7.70 -9.97
C MET A 87 5.80 -6.31 -9.77
N ASN A 88 4.50 -6.17 -10.01
CA ASN A 88 3.75 -4.96 -9.72
C ASN A 88 3.09 -5.06 -8.33
N ILE A 89 2.93 -3.93 -7.62
CA ILE A 89 2.39 -3.88 -6.26
C ILE A 89 1.36 -2.76 -6.16
N VAL A 90 0.14 -3.09 -5.73
CA VAL A 90 -0.96 -2.12 -5.59
C VAL A 90 -1.76 -2.36 -4.32
N LEU A 91 -2.10 -1.26 -3.64
CA LEU A 91 -2.89 -1.23 -2.41
C LEU A 91 -4.05 -0.25 -2.61
N PRO A 92 -5.24 -0.70 -3.00
CA PRO A 92 -6.40 0.18 -3.10
C PRO A 92 -6.82 0.67 -1.72
N CYS A 93 -7.28 1.93 -1.63
CA CYS A 93 -7.62 2.57 -0.36
C CYS A 93 -9.07 2.36 0.08
N ASP A 94 -9.98 2.08 -0.85
CA ASP A 94 -11.41 1.89 -0.58
C ASP A 94 -12.11 0.94 -1.56
N ALA A 95 -13.40 0.75 -1.39
CA ALA A 95 -14.20 -0.15 -2.22
C ALA A 95 -14.30 0.32 -3.68
N ARG A 96 -14.37 1.65 -3.93
CA ARG A 96 -14.48 2.22 -5.27
C ARG A 96 -13.18 2.04 -6.06
N GLN A 97 -12.06 2.32 -5.43
CA GLN A 97 -10.75 2.10 -6.03
C GLN A 97 -10.48 0.60 -6.26
N THR A 98 -10.90 -0.27 -5.32
CA THR A 98 -10.81 -1.72 -5.48
C THR A 98 -11.61 -2.21 -6.70
N LYS A 99 -12.82 -1.67 -6.93
CA LYS A 99 -13.63 -2.01 -8.10
C LYS A 99 -12.91 -1.65 -9.40
N LYS A 100 -12.43 -0.41 -9.53
CA LYS A 100 -11.66 0.02 -10.73
C LYS A 100 -10.39 -0.80 -10.92
N LEU A 101 -9.68 -1.11 -9.84
CA LEU A 101 -8.52 -1.97 -9.89
C LEU A 101 -8.85 -3.36 -10.44
N VAL A 102 -9.93 -4.00 -9.97
CA VAL A 102 -10.32 -5.33 -10.46
C VAL A 102 -10.66 -5.29 -11.95
N GLU A 103 -11.41 -4.28 -12.40
CA GLU A 103 -11.72 -4.07 -13.81
C GLU A 103 -10.44 -3.92 -14.65
N PHE A 104 -9.49 -3.11 -14.19
CA PHE A 104 -8.19 -2.94 -14.83
C PHE A 104 -7.38 -4.24 -14.89
N LEU A 105 -7.33 -5.01 -13.80
CA LEU A 105 -6.50 -6.22 -13.69
C LEU A 105 -6.96 -7.37 -14.60
N ILE A 106 -8.22 -7.39 -15.02
CA ILE A 106 -8.74 -8.43 -15.92
C ILE A 106 -7.96 -8.48 -17.24
N ASP A 107 -7.56 -7.33 -17.75
CA ASP A 107 -6.87 -7.21 -19.03
C ASP A 107 -5.37 -6.87 -18.91
N TYR A 108 -4.91 -6.54 -17.71
CA TYR A 108 -3.51 -6.23 -17.47
C TYR A 108 -2.64 -7.51 -17.56
N PRO A 109 -1.59 -7.55 -18.39
CA PRO A 109 -0.91 -8.81 -18.74
C PRO A 109 0.17 -9.26 -17.75
N GLU A 110 0.60 -8.39 -16.83
CA GLU A 110 1.75 -8.67 -15.97
C GLU A 110 1.33 -9.22 -14.59
N PRO A 111 2.26 -9.86 -13.85
CA PRO A 111 1.99 -10.29 -12.48
C PRO A 111 1.80 -9.09 -11.56
N VAL A 112 0.80 -9.19 -10.68
CA VAL A 112 0.47 -8.13 -9.72
C VAL A 112 0.20 -8.71 -8.35
N TYR A 113 0.80 -8.13 -7.33
CA TYR A 113 0.40 -8.31 -5.95
C TYR A 113 -0.58 -7.19 -5.56
N VAL A 114 -1.77 -7.57 -5.19
CA VAL A 114 -2.82 -6.69 -4.67
C VAL A 114 -2.94 -6.93 -3.17
N ARG A 115 -2.72 -5.92 -2.36
CA ARG A 115 -2.92 -6.02 -0.92
C ARG A 115 -4.21 -5.34 -0.52
N VAL A 116 -5.08 -6.06 0.18
CA VAL A 116 -6.32 -5.54 0.73
C VAL A 116 -6.44 -5.86 2.22
N GLY A 117 -7.09 -4.97 2.95
CA GLY A 117 -7.43 -5.17 4.35
C GLY A 117 -8.51 -6.23 4.56
N ARG A 118 -9.07 -6.28 5.76
CA ARG A 118 -10.10 -7.23 6.16
C ARG A 118 -11.40 -6.57 6.58
N ALA A 119 -11.29 -5.44 7.26
CA ALA A 119 -12.43 -4.67 7.71
C ALA A 119 -13.00 -3.80 6.58
N ALA A 120 -14.26 -3.39 6.72
CA ALA A 120 -14.80 -2.33 5.89
C ALA A 120 -14.07 -1.02 6.24
N VAL A 121 -13.64 -0.30 5.20
CA VAL A 121 -13.04 1.03 5.32
C VAL A 121 -14.01 2.07 4.79
N PRO A 122 -14.00 3.29 5.34
CA PRO A 122 -14.81 4.37 4.77
C PRO A 122 -14.35 4.73 3.36
N ASP A 123 -15.28 5.18 2.53
CA ASP A 123 -14.97 5.67 1.19
C ASP A 123 -14.08 6.94 1.28
N VAL A 124 -13.03 6.95 0.47
CA VAL A 124 -12.15 8.09 0.25
C VAL A 124 -12.66 8.90 -0.96
N TYR A 125 -13.09 8.18 -1.99
CA TYR A 125 -13.66 8.76 -3.21
C TYR A 125 -15.18 8.88 -3.10
N GLU A 126 -15.72 10.08 -3.39
CA GLU A 126 -17.17 10.34 -3.31
C GLU A 126 -17.98 9.61 -4.39
N ASN A 127 -17.36 9.37 -5.54
CA ASN A 127 -17.98 8.72 -6.70
C ASN A 127 -16.92 7.93 -7.51
N ASP A 128 -17.33 7.32 -8.61
CA ASP A 128 -16.44 6.55 -9.49
C ASP A 128 -15.73 7.45 -10.54
N ASP A 129 -15.90 8.78 -10.50
CA ASP A 129 -15.29 9.73 -11.43
C ASP A 129 -13.92 10.22 -10.89
N PHE A 130 -12.93 9.33 -10.91
CA PHE A 130 -11.55 9.65 -10.61
C PHE A 130 -10.62 8.86 -11.53
N ASP A 131 -9.45 9.42 -11.80
CA ASP A 131 -8.44 8.77 -12.64
C ASP A 131 -7.88 7.54 -11.93
N PHE A 132 -7.73 6.45 -12.67
CA PHE A 132 -7.08 5.25 -12.21
C PHE A 132 -6.15 4.73 -13.30
N ALA A 133 -4.86 4.89 -13.10
CA ALA A 133 -3.84 4.43 -14.03
C ALA A 133 -2.66 3.81 -13.29
N ILE A 134 -2.04 2.81 -13.93
CA ILE A 134 -0.86 2.15 -13.36
C ILE A 134 0.26 3.16 -13.11
N GLY A 135 0.86 3.09 -11.93
CA GLY A 135 1.99 3.94 -11.56
C GLY A 135 1.63 5.42 -11.41
N LYS A 136 0.35 5.76 -11.24
CA LYS A 136 -0.09 7.13 -10.97
C LYS A 136 -0.72 7.24 -9.58
N ALA A 137 -0.36 8.34 -8.90
CA ALA A 137 -0.94 8.73 -7.63
C ALA A 137 -2.12 9.67 -7.87
N ASN A 138 -3.14 9.60 -7.00
CA ASN A 138 -4.24 10.55 -7.02
C ASN A 138 -4.03 11.64 -5.97
N ARG A 139 -4.14 12.90 -6.38
CA ARG A 139 -4.13 14.04 -5.47
C ARG A 139 -5.54 14.28 -4.93
N LEU A 140 -5.77 13.89 -3.68
CA LEU A 140 -7.07 14.03 -3.01
C LEU A 140 -7.31 15.45 -2.49
N LEU A 141 -6.25 16.10 -1.99
CA LEU A 141 -6.27 17.48 -1.52
C LEU A 141 -5.02 18.20 -2.02
N ASP A 142 -5.15 19.47 -2.35
CA ASP A 142 -4.01 20.34 -2.62
C ASP A 142 -3.62 21.14 -1.37
N GLY A 143 -2.33 21.46 -1.26
CA GLY A 143 -1.77 22.18 -0.13
C GLY A 143 -0.32 22.59 -0.37
N THR A 144 0.16 23.53 0.46
CA THR A 144 1.46 24.22 0.28
C THR A 144 2.46 24.01 1.40
N ASP A 145 2.02 23.62 2.61
CA ASP A 145 2.90 23.59 3.79
C ASP A 145 3.64 22.27 3.96
N LEU A 146 2.99 21.16 3.56
CA LEU A 146 3.56 19.82 3.52
C LEU A 146 2.69 18.91 2.65
N THR A 147 3.26 17.75 2.26
CA THR A 147 2.51 16.67 1.62
C THR A 147 2.42 15.45 2.55
N ILE A 148 1.22 14.87 2.68
CA ILE A 148 1.02 13.55 3.29
C ILE A 148 0.75 12.54 2.16
N ILE A 149 1.55 11.48 2.11
CA ILE A 149 1.41 10.40 1.13
C ILE A 149 0.95 9.14 1.88
N GLY A 150 -0.24 8.65 1.56
CA GLY A 150 -0.79 7.41 2.11
C GLY A 150 -0.87 6.31 1.07
N THR A 151 -1.02 5.06 1.52
CA THR A 151 -1.29 3.90 0.67
C THR A 151 -2.26 2.93 1.35
N GLY A 152 -3.15 2.31 0.59
CA GLY A 152 -4.16 1.42 1.14
C GLY A 152 -5.05 2.11 2.18
N GLU A 153 -5.38 1.42 3.26
CA GLU A 153 -6.30 1.92 4.31
C GLU A 153 -5.82 3.22 4.99
N THR A 154 -4.52 3.51 4.99
CA THR A 154 -4.00 4.73 5.63
C THR A 154 -4.33 6.02 4.89
N VAL A 155 -4.75 5.93 3.62
CA VAL A 155 -5.17 7.10 2.82
C VAL A 155 -6.38 7.80 3.44
N TYR A 156 -7.35 7.05 3.95
CA TYR A 156 -8.49 7.63 4.66
C TYR A 156 -8.04 8.47 5.87
N HIS A 157 -7.12 7.92 6.67
CA HIS A 157 -6.61 8.62 7.86
C HIS A 157 -5.78 9.85 7.49
N ALA A 158 -4.98 9.78 6.43
CA ALA A 158 -4.23 10.91 5.90
C ALA A 158 -5.16 12.03 5.43
N HIS A 159 -6.25 11.68 4.72
CA HIS A 159 -7.24 12.63 4.25
C HIS A 159 -7.97 13.31 5.42
N GLN A 160 -8.44 12.54 6.42
CA GLN A 160 -9.10 13.10 7.61
C GLN A 160 -8.15 13.99 8.43
N ALA A 161 -6.89 13.59 8.59
CA ALA A 161 -5.88 14.40 9.27
C ALA A 161 -5.64 15.75 8.56
N ALA A 162 -5.57 15.74 7.24
CA ALA A 162 -5.41 16.98 6.46
C ALA A 162 -6.62 17.93 6.62
N LEU A 163 -7.84 17.40 6.65
CA LEU A 163 -9.05 18.21 6.92
C LEU A 163 -9.03 18.82 8.32
N GLU A 164 -8.55 18.07 9.32
CA GLU A 164 -8.43 18.57 10.70
C GLU A 164 -7.34 19.65 10.81
N LEU A 165 -6.20 19.44 10.14
CA LEU A 165 -5.07 20.40 10.14
C LEU A 165 -5.42 21.77 9.55
N ARG A 166 -6.44 21.86 8.68
CA ARG A 166 -6.98 23.15 8.22
C ARG A 166 -7.47 24.05 9.35
N LYS A 167 -7.98 23.46 10.45
CA LYS A 167 -8.43 24.22 11.63
C LYS A 167 -7.24 24.89 12.36
N TYR A 168 -6.04 24.41 12.16
CA TYR A 168 -4.80 24.98 12.66
C TYR A 168 -4.11 25.93 11.65
N GLY A 169 -4.77 26.21 10.52
CA GLY A 169 -4.24 27.06 9.45
C GLY A 169 -3.16 26.39 8.61
N ILE A 170 -3.03 25.05 8.65
CA ILE A 170 -2.04 24.28 7.92
C ILE A 170 -2.66 23.74 6.63
N SER A 171 -2.02 24.05 5.49
CA SER A 171 -2.42 23.67 4.15
C SER A 171 -1.68 22.40 3.71
N VAL A 172 -2.38 21.25 3.76
CA VAL A 172 -1.79 19.93 3.51
C VAL A 172 -2.21 19.40 2.15
N ARG A 173 -1.23 18.98 1.34
CA ARG A 173 -1.47 18.16 0.16
C ARG A 173 -1.60 16.70 0.58
N VAL A 174 -2.59 15.97 0.02
CA VAL A 174 -2.75 14.53 0.25
C VAL A 174 -2.65 13.78 -1.07
N LEU A 175 -1.72 12.83 -1.12
CA LEU A 175 -1.56 11.90 -2.24
C LEU A 175 -1.98 10.49 -1.82
N ASP A 176 -2.86 9.88 -2.61
CA ASP A 176 -3.14 8.45 -2.58
C ASP A 176 -2.15 7.75 -3.52
N MET A 177 -1.16 7.08 -2.94
CA MET A 177 -0.16 6.29 -3.65
C MET A 177 -0.59 4.83 -3.67
N SER A 178 -1.62 4.51 -4.43
CA SER A 178 -2.13 3.14 -4.52
C SER A 178 -1.12 2.18 -5.17
N PHE A 179 -0.37 2.63 -6.18
CA PHE A 179 0.70 1.85 -6.79
C PHE A 179 2.04 2.12 -6.11
N ILE A 180 2.57 1.09 -5.47
CA ILE A 180 3.93 1.11 -4.90
C ILE A 180 4.97 0.76 -5.97
N LYS A 181 4.58 -0.10 -6.92
CA LYS A 181 5.44 -0.49 -8.03
C LYS A 181 4.61 -0.86 -9.27
N PRO A 182 4.76 -0.17 -10.40
CA PRO A 182 5.52 1.09 -10.51
C PRO A 182 4.89 2.19 -9.65
N CYS A 183 5.70 3.16 -9.20
CA CYS A 183 5.22 4.31 -8.44
C CYS A 183 5.18 5.58 -9.30
N ASP A 184 4.47 6.60 -8.83
CA ASP A 184 4.47 7.93 -9.44
C ASP A 184 5.64 8.78 -8.90
N GLU A 185 6.83 8.58 -9.48
CA GLU A 185 8.03 9.33 -9.10
C GLU A 185 7.85 10.84 -9.33
N GLU A 186 7.17 11.22 -10.42
CA GLU A 186 6.89 12.62 -10.74
C GLU A 186 6.06 13.31 -9.65
N ALA A 187 5.01 12.63 -9.17
CA ALA A 187 4.18 13.15 -8.08
C ALA A 187 4.98 13.33 -6.78
N VAL A 188 5.88 12.40 -6.47
CA VAL A 188 6.77 12.50 -5.29
C VAL A 188 7.76 13.66 -5.42
N LEU A 189 8.45 13.78 -6.56
CA LEU A 189 9.40 14.87 -6.83
C LEU A 189 8.70 16.24 -6.80
N LYS A 190 7.50 16.32 -7.37
CA LYS A 190 6.68 17.53 -7.34
C LYS A 190 6.24 17.88 -5.93
N ALA A 191 5.83 16.89 -5.12
CA ALA A 191 5.51 17.10 -3.70
C ALA A 191 6.72 17.64 -2.93
N ALA A 192 7.88 17.04 -3.12
CA ALA A 192 9.12 17.50 -2.47
C ALA A 192 9.46 18.95 -2.84
N SER A 193 9.41 19.30 -4.13
CA SER A 193 9.79 20.64 -4.60
C SER A 193 8.78 21.73 -4.23
N GLU A 194 7.48 21.41 -4.20
CA GLU A 194 6.42 22.41 -3.99
C GLU A 194 6.07 22.62 -2.52
N THR A 195 6.13 21.55 -1.69
CA THR A 195 5.74 21.64 -0.27
C THR A 195 6.91 21.54 0.70
N GLY A 196 8.09 21.11 0.24
CA GLY A 196 9.33 21.09 1.00
C GLY A 196 9.38 20.16 2.21
N ARG A 197 8.31 19.44 2.51
CA ARG A 197 8.21 18.46 3.62
C ARG A 197 7.23 17.37 3.26
N ILE A 198 7.55 16.12 3.61
CA ILE A 198 6.70 14.95 3.32
C ILE A 198 6.49 14.13 4.60
N ILE A 199 5.26 13.67 4.81
CA ILE A 199 4.92 12.60 5.75
C ILE A 199 4.40 11.43 4.96
N THR A 200 4.97 10.24 5.14
CA THR A 200 4.42 9.00 4.58
C THR A 200 3.67 8.21 5.64
N VAL A 201 2.54 7.61 5.28
CA VAL A 201 1.74 6.81 6.20
C VAL A 201 1.47 5.45 5.58
N GLU A 202 1.90 4.40 6.24
CA GLU A 202 1.79 3.03 5.76
C GLU A 202 1.50 2.02 6.88
N GLU A 203 0.59 1.11 6.63
CA GLU A 203 0.34 -0.05 7.49
C GLU A 203 1.37 -1.16 7.20
N HIS A 204 2.63 -0.86 7.41
CA HIS A 204 3.77 -1.69 7.07
C HIS A 204 4.92 -1.37 8.03
N SER A 205 5.96 -2.20 8.08
CA SER A 205 7.20 -1.80 8.75
C SER A 205 7.72 -0.49 8.16
N GLN A 206 8.36 0.35 8.98
CA GLN A 206 9.04 1.57 8.51
C GLN A 206 10.19 1.27 7.53
N TYR A 207 10.59 -0.01 7.41
CA TYR A 207 11.69 -0.44 6.54
C TYR A 207 11.19 -0.97 5.20
N GLY A 208 11.69 -0.42 4.12
CA GLY A 208 11.50 -0.94 2.76
C GLY A 208 10.14 -0.71 2.11
N GLY A 209 9.18 -0.07 2.80
CA GLY A 209 7.84 0.21 2.29
C GLY A 209 7.72 1.54 1.52
N LEU A 210 6.58 2.21 1.69
CA LEU A 210 6.27 3.50 1.06
C LEU A 210 7.27 4.60 1.47
N GLY A 211 7.57 4.72 2.77
CA GLY A 211 8.48 5.74 3.25
C GLY A 211 9.89 5.59 2.71
N ALA A 212 10.40 4.36 2.65
CA ALA A 212 11.69 4.05 2.03
C ALA A 212 11.67 4.41 0.53
N MET A 213 10.62 4.04 -0.21
CA MET A 213 10.45 4.38 -1.62
C MET A 213 10.50 5.89 -1.85
N VAL A 214 9.76 6.66 -1.07
CA VAL A 214 9.74 8.12 -1.18
C VAL A 214 11.13 8.71 -0.94
N THR A 215 11.85 8.25 0.09
CA THR A 215 13.21 8.72 0.38
C THR A 215 14.22 8.35 -0.69
N GLU A 216 14.10 7.15 -1.30
CA GLU A 216 14.91 6.72 -2.44
C GLU A 216 14.72 7.67 -3.64
N ILE A 217 13.47 8.02 -3.98
CA ILE A 217 13.14 8.89 -5.11
C ILE A 217 13.73 10.30 -4.95
N ILE A 218 13.66 10.87 -3.75
CA ILE A 218 14.15 12.23 -3.51
C ILE A 218 15.62 12.31 -3.09
N SER A 219 16.36 11.21 -3.17
CA SER A 219 17.73 11.10 -2.64
C SER A 219 18.72 12.11 -3.22
N GLU A 220 18.52 12.54 -4.47
CA GLU A 220 19.37 13.55 -5.11
C GLU A 220 19.03 14.99 -4.68
N ASN A 221 17.77 15.25 -4.30
CA ASN A 221 17.28 16.57 -3.82
C ASN A 221 16.41 16.36 -2.58
N PRO A 222 17.01 16.02 -1.43
CA PRO A 222 16.27 15.60 -0.25
C PRO A 222 15.54 16.76 0.43
N VAL A 223 14.33 16.46 0.89
CA VAL A 223 13.58 17.31 1.83
C VAL A 223 13.34 16.52 3.12
N PRO A 224 12.99 17.17 4.25
CA PRO A 224 12.60 16.45 5.45
C PRO A 224 11.44 15.47 5.19
N VAL A 225 11.63 14.21 5.58
CA VAL A 225 10.61 13.16 5.49
C VAL A 225 10.37 12.56 6.86
N LYS A 226 9.10 12.45 7.26
CA LYS A 226 8.67 11.70 8.43
C LYS A 226 7.95 10.43 7.98
N ILE A 227 8.48 9.27 8.33
CA ILE A 227 7.86 7.98 8.02
C ILE A 227 6.98 7.56 9.19
N LEU A 228 5.68 7.40 8.97
CA LEU A 228 4.72 6.77 9.87
C LEU A 228 4.43 5.36 9.39
N GLY A 229 4.86 4.39 10.16
CA GLY A 229 4.71 2.96 9.96
C GLY A 229 4.98 2.23 11.26
N ILE A 230 4.95 0.92 11.25
CA ILE A 230 5.22 0.09 12.43
C ILE A 230 6.75 0.07 12.68
N PRO A 231 7.22 0.44 13.87
CA PRO A 231 8.64 0.41 14.23
C PRO A 231 9.17 -1.03 14.35
N ASP A 232 10.50 -1.17 14.53
CA ASP A 232 11.17 -2.47 14.70
C ASP A 232 10.91 -3.05 16.10
N GLU A 233 9.68 -3.52 16.29
CA GLU A 233 9.26 -4.17 17.53
C GLU A 233 8.13 -5.18 17.30
N ASN A 234 7.86 -6.02 18.30
CA ASN A 234 6.69 -6.88 18.26
C ASN A 234 5.42 -6.04 18.40
N VAL A 235 4.58 -6.08 17.38
CA VAL A 235 3.33 -5.30 17.33
C VAL A 235 2.42 -5.65 18.50
N VAL A 236 1.85 -4.63 19.13
CA VAL A 236 0.82 -4.81 20.17
C VAL A 236 -0.39 -5.57 19.63
N HIS A 237 -1.01 -6.39 20.46
CA HIS A 237 -2.22 -7.11 20.07
C HIS A 237 -3.45 -6.23 20.30
N GLY A 238 -4.38 -6.23 19.37
CA GLY A 238 -5.61 -5.46 19.43
C GLY A 238 -6.38 -5.52 18.12
N SER A 239 -7.46 -4.77 18.00
CA SER A 239 -8.09 -4.50 16.70
C SER A 239 -7.18 -3.61 15.84
N SER A 240 -7.35 -3.62 14.52
CA SER A 240 -6.57 -2.75 13.63
C SER A 240 -6.65 -1.27 14.05
N SER A 241 -7.83 -0.81 14.47
CA SER A 241 -8.02 0.57 14.92
C SER A 241 -7.25 0.91 16.20
N GLU A 242 -7.20 -0.02 17.18
CA GLU A 242 -6.38 0.16 18.39
C GLU A 242 -4.89 0.18 18.06
N ILE A 243 -4.45 -0.69 17.15
CA ILE A 243 -3.06 -0.73 16.69
C ILE A 243 -2.71 0.56 15.94
N PHE A 244 -3.60 1.05 15.05
CA PHE A 244 -3.39 2.32 14.35
C PHE A 244 -3.27 3.48 15.33
N ALA A 245 -4.15 3.56 16.33
CA ALA A 245 -4.09 4.61 17.35
C ALA A 245 -2.79 4.52 18.18
N HIS A 246 -2.36 3.30 18.54
CA HIS A 246 -1.12 3.09 19.30
C HIS A 246 0.12 3.59 18.55
N TYR A 247 0.22 3.31 17.26
CA TYR A 247 1.36 3.71 16.43
C TYR A 247 1.18 5.06 15.73
N GLY A 248 0.07 5.76 15.97
CA GLY A 248 -0.19 7.07 15.39
C GLY A 248 -0.44 7.04 13.88
N LEU A 249 -0.96 5.94 13.37
CA LEU A 249 -1.35 5.76 11.95
C LEU A 249 -2.78 6.22 11.68
N ASP A 250 -3.55 6.50 12.72
CA ASP A 250 -4.89 7.09 12.62
C ASP A 250 -4.85 8.62 12.42
N ALA A 251 -5.98 9.21 12.09
CA ALA A 251 -6.04 10.65 11.83
C ALA A 251 -5.55 11.52 13.00
N PRO A 252 -5.94 11.27 14.29
CA PRO A 252 -5.40 12.02 15.42
C PRO A 252 -3.87 11.90 15.58
N GLY A 253 -3.32 10.70 15.38
CA GLY A 253 -1.88 10.45 15.45
C GLY A 253 -1.11 11.18 14.35
N ILE A 254 -1.64 11.17 13.12
CA ILE A 254 -1.07 11.90 11.98
C ILE A 254 -1.10 13.41 12.24
N VAL A 255 -2.22 13.94 12.77
CA VAL A 255 -2.31 15.37 13.16
C VAL A 255 -1.24 15.74 14.17
N LYS A 256 -1.12 14.95 15.26
CA LYS A 256 -0.10 15.17 16.29
C LYS A 256 1.30 15.18 15.70
N THR A 257 1.61 14.16 14.90
CA THR A 257 2.93 14.04 14.25
C THR A 257 3.20 15.24 13.33
N THR A 258 2.20 15.69 12.58
CA THR A 258 2.34 16.83 11.67
C THR A 258 2.64 18.11 12.46
N LEU A 259 1.90 18.38 13.54
CA LEU A 259 2.14 19.56 14.39
C LEU A 259 3.53 19.55 15.02
N ASP A 260 4.05 18.38 15.40
CA ASP A 260 5.40 18.25 15.94
C ASP A 260 6.48 18.39 14.86
N PHE A 261 6.22 17.90 13.64
CA PHE A 261 7.15 17.96 12.51
C PHE A 261 7.30 19.37 11.92
N LEU A 262 6.33 20.24 12.14
CA LEU A 262 6.34 21.62 11.65
C LEU A 262 7.00 22.62 12.63
N LYS A 263 7.27 22.23 13.88
CA LYS A 263 8.04 23.03 14.86
C LYS A 263 9.51 23.13 14.49
#